data_dbe47fb41b5bfa09cbf3bcde90856f49
#
_entry.id   dbe47fb41b5bfa09cbf3bcde90856f49
#
_cell.length_a   1.000
_cell.length_b   1.000
_cell.length_c   1.000
_cell.angle_alpha   90.00
_cell.angle_beta   90.00
_cell.angle_gamma   90.00
#
_symmetry.space_group_name_H-M   'P 1'
#
loop_
_entity.id
_entity.type
_entity.pdbx_description
1 polymer ?
#
loop_
_entity_poly.entity_id
_entity_poly.type
_entity_poly.pdbx_seq_one_letter_code
_entity_poly.pdbx_strand_id
1 'polypeptide(L)'
;MKHIIVTRCKFGNDEAFQSYFEVMKKTYIPSINSQTDKNFSIALIVNPRHYDMIRNEINKDIEIVKFVDQQEEYKDLEVRQKIDLIPFSDTKKDYKDFVVKNNITIQTRHDCDDVMAPNYIEYIHKLYNENKTKYEDFILNFHPTKLVVESGKEYTHGRDYSKVCSMFSTLIQTNVKHGIMDCVHDHLKGFTRNIIYIPRGYVKLGIHGNNTISKLTPNDKPLN
;
A
#
# COMPACT_ATOMS: atom_id res chain seq x y z
N MET A 1 3.89 -6.27 19.32
CA MET A 1 3.31 -5.46 18.21
C MET A 1 3.68 -6.19 16.93
N LYS A 2 2.70 -6.46 16.08
CA LYS A 2 2.94 -7.06 14.75
C LYS A 2 2.47 -6.07 13.69
N HIS A 3 3.32 -5.74 12.73
CA HIS A 3 3.03 -4.83 11.63
C HIS A 3 3.16 -5.55 10.29
N ILE A 4 2.14 -5.44 9.44
CA ILE A 4 2.16 -5.96 8.09
C ILE A 4 1.87 -4.85 7.07
N ILE A 5 2.68 -4.79 6.02
CA ILE A 5 2.43 -3.95 4.85
C ILE A 5 1.79 -4.84 3.80
N VAL A 6 0.56 -4.53 3.40
CA VAL A 6 -0.09 -5.25 2.32
C VAL A 6 0.16 -4.55 1.00
N THR A 7 0.80 -5.27 0.09
CA THR A 7 1.14 -4.81 -1.25
C THR A 7 0.53 -5.71 -2.29
N ARG A 8 -0.13 -5.09 -3.24
CA ARG A 8 -0.80 -5.77 -4.33
C ARG A 8 -0.03 -5.58 -5.62
N CYS A 9 0.46 -6.69 -6.19
CA CYS A 9 1.17 -6.75 -7.46
C CYS A 9 0.36 -7.57 -8.45
N LYS A 10 -0.77 -7.00 -8.90
CA LYS A 10 -1.70 -7.66 -9.83
C LYS A 10 -1.49 -7.13 -11.25
N PHE A 11 -1.16 -8.05 -12.16
CA PHE A 11 -0.91 -7.73 -13.56
C PHE A 11 -1.65 -8.72 -14.45
N GLY A 12 -2.26 -8.22 -15.53
CA GLY A 12 -3.07 -9.02 -16.43
C GLY A 12 -2.27 -10.01 -17.28
N ASN A 13 -0.99 -9.74 -17.53
CA ASN A 13 -0.08 -10.59 -18.30
C ASN A 13 1.38 -10.26 -17.96
N ASP A 14 2.31 -11.06 -18.51
CA ASP A 14 3.74 -10.93 -18.23
C ASP A 14 4.34 -9.62 -18.75
N GLU A 15 3.88 -9.11 -19.90
CA GLU A 15 4.36 -7.85 -20.46
C GLU A 15 4.01 -6.66 -19.53
N ALA A 16 2.76 -6.62 -19.07
CA ALA A 16 2.33 -5.63 -18.10
C ALA A 16 3.11 -5.76 -16.77
N PHE A 17 3.37 -6.98 -16.30
CA PHE A 17 4.19 -7.22 -15.13
C PHE A 17 5.62 -6.69 -15.34
N GLN A 18 6.29 -7.02 -16.43
CA GLN A 18 7.66 -6.56 -16.69
C GLN A 18 7.76 -5.03 -16.68
N SER A 19 6.80 -4.36 -17.34
CA SER A 19 6.77 -2.90 -17.36
C SER A 19 6.60 -2.30 -15.95
N TYR A 20 5.72 -2.86 -15.13
CA TYR A 20 5.55 -2.42 -13.75
C TYR A 20 6.72 -2.81 -12.85
N PHE A 21 7.35 -3.94 -13.09
CA PHE A 21 8.51 -4.38 -12.31
C PHE A 21 9.69 -3.42 -12.47
N GLU A 22 9.90 -2.86 -13.66
CA GLU A 22 10.88 -1.78 -13.84
C GLU A 22 10.53 -0.52 -13.03
N VAL A 23 9.25 -0.19 -12.88
CA VAL A 23 8.80 0.89 -11.99
C VAL A 23 9.05 0.53 -10.52
N MET A 24 8.68 -0.69 -10.10
CA MET A 24 8.90 -1.18 -8.74
C MET A 24 10.37 -1.10 -8.32
N LYS A 25 11.30 -1.43 -9.21
CA LYS A 25 12.75 -1.34 -8.97
C LYS A 25 13.23 0.10 -8.74
N LYS A 26 12.50 1.09 -9.22
CA LYS A 26 12.80 2.52 -9.03
C LYS A 26 12.07 3.15 -7.84
N THR A 27 10.99 2.55 -7.38
CA THR A 27 10.07 3.12 -6.37
C THR A 27 9.94 2.25 -5.13
N TYR A 28 9.05 1.27 -5.17
CA TYR A 28 8.66 0.44 -4.04
C TYR A 28 9.83 -0.34 -3.42
N ILE A 29 10.59 -1.08 -4.24
CA ILE A 29 11.66 -1.96 -3.75
C ILE A 29 12.74 -1.18 -3.00
N PRO A 30 13.33 -0.09 -3.54
CA PRO A 30 14.27 0.72 -2.78
C PRO A 30 13.65 1.32 -1.51
N SER A 31 12.38 1.74 -1.56
CA SER A 31 11.74 2.35 -0.40
C SER A 31 11.50 1.36 0.75
N ILE A 32 11.14 0.11 0.44
CA ILE A 32 11.01 -0.98 1.42
C ILE A 32 12.39 -1.36 2.00
N ASN A 33 13.38 -1.52 1.12
CA ASN A 33 14.73 -1.92 1.54
C ASN A 33 15.43 -0.86 2.40
N SER A 34 15.09 0.41 2.24
CA SER A 34 15.68 1.54 2.98
C SER A 34 15.04 1.82 4.33
N GLN A 35 13.95 1.14 4.70
CA GLN A 35 13.29 1.42 5.99
C GLN A 35 14.27 1.28 7.17
N THR A 36 14.29 2.27 8.06
CA THR A 36 15.15 2.28 9.27
C THR A 36 14.69 1.26 10.31
N ASP A 37 13.38 1.10 10.49
CA ASP A 37 12.79 0.07 11.32
C ASP A 37 12.39 -1.13 10.46
N LYS A 38 12.93 -2.32 10.77
CA LYS A 38 12.67 -3.58 10.06
C LYS A 38 11.63 -4.47 10.77
N ASN A 39 10.99 -3.98 11.84
CA ASN A 39 9.98 -4.75 12.59
C ASN A 39 8.63 -4.79 11.87
N PHE A 40 8.62 -5.23 10.63
CA PHE A 40 7.42 -5.45 9.82
C PHE A 40 7.59 -6.66 8.91
N SER A 41 6.47 -7.17 8.42
CA SER A 41 6.41 -8.16 7.34
C SER A 41 5.62 -7.59 6.16
N ILE A 42 5.73 -8.22 5.00
CA ILE A 42 4.99 -7.84 3.79
C ILE A 42 3.99 -8.94 3.46
N ALA A 43 2.71 -8.60 3.35
CA ALA A 43 1.72 -9.44 2.68
C ALA A 43 1.74 -9.11 1.19
N LEU A 44 2.39 -9.96 0.40
CA LEU A 44 2.51 -9.77 -1.04
C LEU A 44 1.40 -10.54 -1.77
N ILE A 45 0.45 -9.82 -2.34
CA ILE A 45 -0.62 -10.38 -3.18
C ILE A 45 -0.15 -10.37 -4.62
N VAL A 46 0.18 -11.54 -5.17
CA VAL A 46 0.90 -11.66 -6.44
C VAL A 46 0.54 -12.95 -7.18
N ASN A 47 0.63 -12.92 -8.52
CA ASN A 47 0.62 -14.14 -9.31
C ASN A 47 1.85 -15.01 -8.95
N PRO A 48 1.70 -16.33 -8.71
CA PRO A 48 2.78 -17.22 -8.28
C PRO A 48 4.04 -17.15 -9.15
N ARG A 49 3.90 -16.98 -10.46
CA ARG A 49 5.03 -16.92 -11.42
C ARG A 49 5.89 -15.66 -11.29
N HIS A 50 5.35 -14.59 -10.73
CA HIS A 50 6.07 -13.32 -10.55
C HIS A 50 6.71 -13.19 -9.15
N TYR A 51 6.33 -14.08 -8.22
CA TYR A 51 6.74 -13.97 -6.83
C TYR A 51 8.26 -13.95 -6.64
N ASP A 52 8.96 -14.90 -7.24
CA ASP A 52 10.40 -15.04 -7.05
C ASP A 52 11.18 -13.84 -7.58
N MET A 53 10.72 -13.23 -8.68
CA MET A 53 11.33 -12.02 -9.21
C MET A 53 11.26 -10.87 -8.21
N ILE A 54 10.10 -10.64 -7.59
CA ILE A 54 9.92 -9.58 -6.59
C ILE A 54 10.69 -9.93 -5.31
N ARG A 55 10.59 -11.19 -4.85
CA ARG A 55 11.23 -11.66 -3.62
C ARG A 55 12.76 -11.48 -3.66
N ASN A 56 13.37 -11.73 -4.78
CA ASN A 56 14.82 -11.63 -4.95
C ASN A 56 15.35 -10.20 -4.85
N GLU A 57 14.53 -9.19 -5.10
CA GLU A 57 14.90 -7.76 -5.00
C GLU A 57 14.66 -7.18 -3.60
N ILE A 58 13.85 -7.85 -2.77
CA ILE A 58 13.56 -7.39 -1.40
C ILE A 58 14.59 -8.00 -0.43
N ASN A 59 15.06 -7.16 0.50
CA ASN A 59 16.01 -7.59 1.53
C ASN A 59 15.55 -8.89 2.21
N LYS A 60 16.46 -9.85 2.35
CA LYS A 60 16.19 -11.18 2.92
C LYS A 60 15.74 -11.13 4.38
N ASP A 61 16.10 -10.10 5.11
CA ASP A 61 15.73 -9.89 6.51
C ASP A 61 14.25 -9.47 6.66
N ILE A 62 13.58 -9.08 5.57
CA ILE A 62 12.16 -8.74 5.57
C ILE A 62 11.35 -10.00 5.27
N GLU A 63 10.49 -10.38 6.21
CA GLU A 63 9.56 -11.49 6.04
C GLU A 63 8.50 -11.16 4.98
N ILE A 64 8.26 -12.09 4.05
CA ILE A 64 7.18 -11.99 3.07
C ILE A 64 6.20 -13.13 3.25
N VAL A 65 4.94 -12.77 3.50
CA VAL A 65 3.80 -13.68 3.47
C VAL A 65 3.17 -13.60 2.09
N LYS A 66 3.24 -14.69 1.34
CA LYS A 66 2.70 -14.79 -0.02
C LYS A 66 1.20 -15.05 0.00
N PHE A 67 0.44 -14.20 -0.66
CA PHE A 67 -0.97 -14.45 -1.00
C PHE A 67 -1.09 -14.63 -2.51
N VAL A 68 -1.72 -15.73 -2.92
CA VAL A 68 -1.86 -16.06 -4.33
C VAL A 68 -3.07 -15.35 -4.91
N ASP A 69 -2.86 -14.54 -5.96
CA ASP A 69 -3.94 -14.07 -6.80
C ASP A 69 -4.20 -15.12 -7.89
N GLN A 70 -5.28 -15.87 -7.74
CA GLN A 70 -5.64 -16.99 -8.64
C GLN A 70 -6.35 -16.54 -9.93
N GLN A 71 -6.45 -15.24 -10.18
CA GLN A 71 -7.16 -14.78 -11.37
C GLN A 71 -6.40 -15.12 -12.65
N GLU A 72 -7.11 -15.77 -13.57
CA GLU A 72 -6.64 -16.09 -14.92
C GLU A 72 -6.22 -14.84 -15.71
N GLU A 73 -5.35 -15.03 -16.70
CA GLU A 73 -4.88 -13.98 -17.58
C GLU A 73 -6.06 -13.31 -18.31
N TYR A 74 -6.24 -12.02 -18.07
CA TYR A 74 -7.18 -11.23 -18.84
C TYR A 74 -6.49 -10.72 -20.11
N LYS A 75 -6.95 -11.18 -21.28
CA LYS A 75 -6.37 -10.81 -22.57
C LYS A 75 -6.84 -9.45 -23.11
N ASP A 76 -7.89 -8.84 -22.53
CA ASP A 76 -8.50 -7.62 -23.05
C ASP A 76 -8.43 -6.40 -22.12
N LEU A 77 -8.12 -5.24 -22.70
CA LEU A 77 -8.06 -3.94 -22.03
C LEU A 77 -9.42 -3.49 -21.41
N GLU A 78 -10.55 -3.86 -22.05
CA GLU A 78 -11.89 -3.58 -21.50
C GLU A 78 -12.13 -4.30 -20.16
N VAL A 79 -11.48 -5.42 -19.98
CA VAL A 79 -11.53 -6.17 -18.72
C VAL A 79 -10.75 -5.48 -17.62
N ARG A 80 -9.71 -4.66 -17.92
CA ARG A 80 -8.99 -3.87 -16.91
C ARG A 80 -9.92 -2.94 -16.12
N GLN A 81 -10.88 -2.31 -16.79
CA GLN A 81 -11.87 -1.45 -16.11
C GLN A 81 -12.85 -2.26 -15.23
N LYS A 82 -13.08 -3.54 -15.56
CA LYS A 82 -13.90 -4.46 -14.76
C LYS A 82 -13.12 -5.14 -13.64
N ILE A 83 -11.79 -5.21 -13.73
CA ILE A 83 -10.92 -5.85 -12.70
C ILE A 83 -11.01 -5.14 -11.33
N ASP A 84 -11.22 -3.82 -11.30
CA ASP A 84 -11.47 -3.11 -10.05
C ASP A 84 -12.82 -3.48 -9.42
N LEU A 85 -13.71 -4.10 -10.18
CA LEU A 85 -15.06 -4.51 -9.76
C LEU A 85 -15.16 -6.03 -9.47
N ILE A 86 -14.20 -6.85 -9.92
CA ILE A 86 -14.23 -8.29 -9.60
C ILE A 86 -13.85 -8.48 -8.14
N PRO A 87 -14.71 -9.11 -7.35
CA PRO A 87 -14.42 -9.30 -5.94
C PRO A 87 -13.13 -10.10 -5.79
N PHE A 88 -12.17 -9.53 -5.11
CA PHE A 88 -11.04 -10.22 -4.46
C PHE A 88 -11.54 -11.15 -3.34
N SER A 89 -12.69 -11.81 -3.51
CA SER A 89 -13.41 -12.43 -2.41
C SER A 89 -12.52 -13.38 -1.64
N ASP A 90 -11.78 -14.22 -2.35
CA ASP A 90 -10.99 -15.28 -1.70
C ASP A 90 -9.68 -14.73 -1.13
N THR A 91 -8.90 -13.98 -1.92
CA THR A 91 -7.64 -13.39 -1.43
C THR A 91 -7.86 -12.38 -0.29
N LYS A 92 -8.94 -11.60 -0.32
CA LYS A 92 -9.32 -10.71 0.78
C LYS A 92 -9.69 -11.50 2.03
N LYS A 93 -10.46 -12.58 1.86
CA LYS A 93 -10.84 -13.46 2.95
C LYS A 93 -9.61 -14.12 3.56
N ASP A 94 -8.72 -14.69 2.74
CA ASP A 94 -7.48 -15.32 3.20
C ASP A 94 -6.59 -14.34 3.95
N TYR A 95 -6.46 -13.11 3.44
CA TYR A 95 -5.73 -12.05 4.12
C TYR A 95 -6.37 -11.68 5.46
N LYS A 96 -7.69 -11.49 5.50
CA LYS A 96 -8.43 -11.20 6.74
C LYS A 96 -8.27 -12.33 7.76
N ASP A 97 -8.47 -13.58 7.35
CA ASP A 97 -8.32 -14.74 8.22
C ASP A 97 -6.89 -14.83 8.77
N PHE A 98 -5.89 -14.54 7.93
CA PHE A 98 -4.49 -14.49 8.34
C PHE A 98 -4.24 -13.40 9.40
N VAL A 99 -4.69 -12.15 9.17
CA VAL A 99 -4.42 -11.05 10.11
C VAL A 99 -5.13 -11.25 11.43
N VAL A 100 -6.35 -11.77 11.42
CA VAL A 100 -7.12 -12.11 12.64
C VAL A 100 -6.44 -13.26 13.40
N LYS A 101 -6.13 -14.37 12.73
CA LYS A 101 -5.47 -15.55 13.34
C LYS A 101 -4.12 -15.19 13.97
N ASN A 102 -3.34 -14.33 13.33
CA ASN A 102 -2.00 -13.96 13.78
C ASN A 102 -1.99 -12.72 14.69
N ASN A 103 -3.15 -12.13 14.97
CA ASN A 103 -3.32 -10.90 15.76
C ASN A 103 -2.41 -9.77 15.25
N ILE A 104 -2.53 -9.45 13.95
CA ILE A 104 -1.75 -8.39 13.31
C ILE A 104 -2.35 -7.03 13.66
N THR A 105 -1.76 -6.34 14.60
CA THR A 105 -2.29 -5.09 15.18
C THR A 105 -2.16 -3.87 14.28
N ILE A 106 -1.13 -3.83 13.42
CA ILE A 106 -0.88 -2.71 12.51
C ILE A 106 -0.90 -3.22 11.07
N GLN A 107 -1.74 -2.64 10.25
CA GLN A 107 -1.92 -3.02 8.86
C GLN A 107 -1.80 -1.78 7.98
N THR A 108 -0.78 -1.72 7.14
CA THR A 108 -0.54 -0.62 6.19
C THR A 108 -0.81 -1.08 4.77
N ARG A 109 -1.63 -0.37 4.02
CA ARG A 109 -1.74 -0.58 2.57
C ARG A 109 -0.70 0.26 1.84
N HIS A 110 0.01 -0.35 0.90
CA HIS A 110 0.98 0.34 0.06
C HIS A 110 1.03 -0.30 -1.33
N ASP A 111 0.78 0.47 -2.38
CA ASP A 111 0.77 -0.05 -3.74
C ASP A 111 2.21 -0.20 -4.27
N CYS A 112 2.41 -1.11 -5.22
CA CYS A 112 3.74 -1.56 -5.65
C CYS A 112 4.50 -0.57 -6.58
N ASP A 113 3.92 0.57 -6.90
CA ASP A 113 4.51 1.66 -7.69
C ASP A 113 4.78 2.93 -6.87
N ASP A 114 4.50 2.89 -5.57
CA ASP A 114 4.60 4.03 -4.66
C ASP A 114 5.90 4.02 -3.84
N VAL A 115 6.20 5.14 -3.18
CA VAL A 115 7.43 5.34 -2.41
C VAL A 115 7.13 5.70 -0.96
N MET A 116 7.81 5.05 -0.03
CA MET A 116 7.84 5.39 1.40
C MET A 116 9.12 6.11 1.77
N ALA A 117 9.04 7.10 2.67
CA ALA A 117 10.23 7.68 3.29
C ALA A 117 10.97 6.61 4.13
N PRO A 118 12.31 6.69 4.27
CA PRO A 118 13.08 5.67 5.00
C PRO A 118 12.65 5.47 6.47
N ASN A 119 12.10 6.49 7.11
CA ASN A 119 11.62 6.47 8.49
C ASN A 119 10.09 6.26 8.61
N TYR A 120 9.42 5.81 7.54
CA TYR A 120 7.96 5.69 7.52
C TYR A 120 7.45 4.67 8.54
N ILE A 121 8.05 3.49 8.60
CA ILE A 121 7.68 2.42 9.54
C ILE A 121 7.97 2.84 10.98
N GLU A 122 9.15 3.39 11.24
CA GLU A 122 9.52 3.92 12.55
C GLU A 122 8.51 4.96 13.05
N TYR A 123 8.06 5.84 12.16
CA TYR A 123 7.07 6.86 12.50
C TYR A 123 5.69 6.27 12.81
N ILE A 124 5.24 5.25 12.07
CA ILE A 124 4.02 4.51 12.38
C ILE A 124 4.12 3.89 13.78
N HIS A 125 5.23 3.23 14.10
CA HIS A 125 5.44 2.60 15.41
C HIS A 125 5.47 3.63 16.56
N LYS A 126 6.09 4.79 16.33
CA LYS A 126 6.03 5.91 17.26
C LYS A 126 4.59 6.34 17.53
N LEU A 127 3.81 6.63 16.47
CA LEU A 127 2.42 7.06 16.61
C LEU A 127 1.53 5.98 17.25
N TYR A 128 1.77 4.71 16.95
CA TYR A 128 1.10 3.60 17.63
C TYR A 128 1.35 3.66 19.13
N ASN A 129 2.60 3.79 19.57
CA ASN A 129 2.95 3.82 20.99
C ASN A 129 2.37 5.03 21.73
N GLU A 130 2.28 6.18 21.07
CA GLU A 130 1.70 7.42 21.62
C GLU A 130 0.18 7.36 21.78
N ASN A 131 -0.52 6.53 20.97
CA ASN A 131 -1.97 6.58 20.86
C ASN A 131 -2.68 5.29 21.30
N LYS A 132 -2.00 4.15 21.44
CA LYS A 132 -2.59 2.84 21.79
C LYS A 132 -3.32 2.80 23.14
N THR A 133 -3.01 3.71 24.05
CA THR A 133 -3.69 3.86 25.35
C THR A 133 -4.89 4.80 25.29
N LYS A 134 -4.98 5.62 24.23
CA LYS A 134 -6.08 6.58 24.04
C LYS A 134 -7.20 6.00 23.18
N TYR A 135 -6.84 5.14 22.23
CA TYR A 135 -7.76 4.59 21.26
C TYR A 135 -7.57 3.07 21.13
N GLU A 136 -8.68 2.33 21.18
CA GLU A 136 -8.67 0.89 20.91
C GLU A 136 -8.36 0.61 19.44
N ASP A 137 -9.05 1.33 18.55
CA ASP A 137 -8.85 1.26 17.11
C ASP A 137 -8.69 2.67 16.55
N PHE A 138 -7.75 2.86 15.63
CA PHE A 138 -7.55 4.14 14.95
C PHE A 138 -6.89 3.97 13.56
N ILE A 139 -6.98 5.02 12.76
CA ILE A 139 -6.38 5.09 11.43
C ILE A 139 -5.33 6.19 11.43
N LEU A 140 -4.14 5.86 10.92
CA LEU A 140 -3.15 6.86 10.50
C LEU A 140 -3.39 7.16 9.02
N ASN A 141 -3.78 8.40 8.71
CA ASN A 141 -4.10 8.82 7.34
C ASN A 141 -3.00 9.74 6.82
N PHE A 142 -2.12 9.20 5.98
CA PHE A 142 -0.98 9.92 5.42
C PHE A 142 -1.37 10.74 4.20
N HIS A 143 -0.92 11.99 4.17
CA HIS A 143 -1.12 12.86 3.01
C HIS A 143 0.03 12.67 2.01
N PRO A 144 -0.20 12.08 0.83
CA PRO A 144 0.86 11.85 -0.14
C PRO A 144 1.27 13.12 -0.89
N THR A 145 2.47 13.10 -1.43
CA THR A 145 2.88 13.90 -2.59
C THR A 145 2.81 13.05 -3.85
N LYS A 146 3.07 13.62 -5.02
CA LYS A 146 3.18 12.90 -6.29
C LYS A 146 4.61 12.95 -6.78
N LEU A 147 5.13 11.81 -7.23
CA LEU A 147 6.46 11.65 -7.80
C LEU A 147 6.32 11.23 -9.27
N VAL A 148 6.80 12.03 -10.21
CA VAL A 148 6.95 11.60 -11.60
C VAL A 148 8.21 10.73 -11.71
N VAL A 149 8.02 9.43 -11.87
CA VAL A 149 9.07 8.41 -11.72
C VAL A 149 10.22 8.63 -12.73
N GLU A 150 9.89 8.97 -13.97
CA GLU A 150 10.88 9.16 -15.04
C GLU A 150 11.79 10.38 -14.81
N SER A 151 11.25 11.45 -14.23
CA SER A 151 12.00 12.72 -14.05
C SER A 151 12.47 12.97 -12.62
N GLY A 152 11.96 12.21 -11.64
CA GLY A 152 12.19 12.45 -10.22
C GLY A 152 11.54 13.71 -9.66
N LYS A 153 10.73 14.44 -10.47
CA LYS A 153 10.07 15.65 -10.02
C LYS A 153 8.90 15.37 -9.09
N GLU A 154 8.82 16.15 -8.02
CA GLU A 154 7.76 16.03 -7.02
C GLU A 154 6.72 17.16 -7.15
N TYR A 155 5.47 16.81 -6.82
CA TYR A 155 4.34 17.72 -6.86
C TYR A 155 3.48 17.54 -5.62
N THR A 156 2.77 18.61 -5.25
CA THR A 156 1.70 18.50 -4.25
C THR A 156 0.58 17.63 -4.83
N HIS A 157 -0.14 16.92 -3.96
CA HIS A 157 -1.38 16.25 -4.36
C HIS A 157 -2.56 17.23 -4.19
N GLY A 158 -3.31 17.50 -5.27
CA GLY A 158 -4.41 18.47 -5.25
C GLY A 158 -5.66 18.03 -4.48
N ARG A 159 -5.75 16.74 -4.09
CA ARG A 159 -6.89 16.22 -3.30
C ARG A 159 -6.73 16.58 -1.81
N ASP A 160 -7.84 16.98 -1.19
CA ASP A 160 -7.93 17.17 0.25
C ASP A 160 -8.20 15.84 0.98
N TYR A 161 -7.19 15.31 1.64
CA TYR A 161 -7.28 14.08 2.42
C TYR A 161 -7.75 14.29 3.86
N SER A 162 -8.14 15.50 4.26
CA SER A 162 -8.78 15.72 5.56
C SER A 162 -10.18 15.10 5.66
N LYS A 163 -10.83 14.88 4.52
CA LYS A 163 -12.21 14.38 4.41
C LYS A 163 -12.31 12.89 4.11
N VAL A 164 -11.28 12.27 3.54
CA VAL A 164 -11.26 10.87 3.11
C VAL A 164 -9.95 10.21 3.53
N CYS A 165 -9.95 8.89 3.72
CA CYS A 165 -8.70 8.17 3.91
C CYS A 165 -7.92 8.10 2.60
N SER A 166 -6.61 8.30 2.67
CA SER A 166 -5.72 8.12 1.52
C SER A 166 -5.47 6.63 1.26
N MET A 167 -4.91 6.32 0.09
CA MET A 167 -4.45 4.98 -0.24
C MET A 167 -3.28 4.52 0.65
N PHE A 168 -2.63 5.45 1.35
CA PHE A 168 -1.55 5.18 2.31
C PHE A 168 -2.02 5.14 3.76
N SER A 169 -3.26 4.75 4.00
CA SER A 169 -3.77 4.64 5.37
C SER A 169 -3.22 3.40 6.05
N THR A 170 -2.97 3.54 7.35
CA THR A 170 -2.64 2.43 8.24
C THR A 170 -3.79 2.22 9.22
N LEU A 171 -4.35 1.01 9.23
CA LEU A 171 -5.36 0.58 10.20
C LEU A 171 -4.66 -0.04 11.42
N ILE A 172 -5.01 0.45 12.59
CA ILE A 172 -4.51 -0.05 13.86
C ILE A 172 -5.67 -0.57 14.69
N GLN A 173 -5.57 -1.82 15.16
CA GLN A 173 -6.59 -2.49 15.95
C GLN A 173 -5.95 -3.27 17.10
N THR A 174 -6.37 -3.00 18.34
CA THR A 174 -5.90 -3.77 19.51
C THR A 174 -6.59 -5.14 19.57
N ASN A 175 -7.83 -5.20 19.12
CA ASN A 175 -8.60 -6.43 18.93
C ASN A 175 -8.88 -6.59 17.43
N VAL A 176 -8.09 -7.41 16.75
CA VAL A 176 -8.09 -7.51 15.28
C VAL A 176 -9.35 -8.20 14.77
N LYS A 177 -10.22 -7.45 14.11
CA LYS A 177 -11.51 -7.92 13.54
C LYS A 177 -11.57 -7.77 12.02
N HIS A 178 -10.78 -6.85 11.47
CA HIS A 178 -10.85 -6.45 10.06
C HIS A 178 -9.48 -6.51 9.40
N GLY A 179 -9.47 -6.90 8.12
CA GLY A 179 -8.34 -6.68 7.24
C GLY A 179 -8.43 -5.29 6.61
N ILE A 180 -7.30 -4.59 6.45
CA ILE A 180 -7.29 -3.28 5.76
C ILE A 180 -7.78 -3.38 4.31
N MET A 181 -7.80 -4.58 3.75
CA MET A 181 -8.31 -4.89 2.41
C MET A 181 -9.80 -5.21 2.38
N ASP A 182 -10.50 -5.26 3.52
CA ASP A 182 -11.94 -5.56 3.57
C ASP A 182 -12.79 -4.50 2.86
N CYS A 183 -12.28 -3.28 2.76
CA CYS A 183 -12.94 -2.21 2.00
C CYS A 183 -11.93 -1.39 1.18
N VAL A 184 -12.43 -0.53 0.30
CA VAL A 184 -11.62 0.49 -0.35
C VAL A 184 -11.18 1.54 0.68
N HIS A 185 -10.02 2.18 0.47
CA HIS A 185 -9.44 3.13 1.42
C HIS A 185 -10.40 4.25 1.86
N ASP A 186 -11.26 4.75 0.97
CA ASP A 186 -12.25 5.79 1.27
C ASP A 186 -13.28 5.34 2.33
N HIS A 187 -13.49 4.03 2.49
CA HIS A 187 -14.45 3.44 3.41
C HIS A 187 -13.83 2.96 4.74
N LEU A 188 -12.53 3.10 4.94
CA LEU A 188 -11.85 2.73 6.19
C LEU A 188 -12.44 3.42 7.43
N LYS A 189 -13.04 4.61 7.25
CA LYS A 189 -13.78 5.32 8.30
C LYS A 189 -14.95 4.52 8.89
N GLY A 190 -15.42 3.50 8.19
CA GLY A 190 -16.43 2.55 8.70
C GLY A 190 -15.92 1.65 9.83
N PHE A 191 -14.60 1.47 9.96
CA PHE A 191 -14.03 0.61 11.01
C PHE A 191 -13.79 1.37 12.31
N THR A 192 -13.42 2.66 12.23
CA THR A 192 -13.24 3.52 13.39
C THR A 192 -13.40 4.99 13.03
N ARG A 193 -13.84 5.81 14.01
CA ARG A 193 -13.92 7.27 13.86
C ARG A 193 -12.64 7.99 14.30
N ASN A 194 -11.71 7.28 14.91
CA ASN A 194 -10.46 7.85 15.39
C ASN A 194 -9.44 7.90 14.24
N ILE A 195 -9.27 9.07 13.63
CA ILE A 195 -8.39 9.28 12.50
C ILE A 195 -7.34 10.33 12.88
N ILE A 196 -6.08 9.95 12.75
CA ILE A 196 -4.93 10.82 12.94
C ILE A 196 -4.40 11.19 11.55
N TYR A 197 -4.48 12.47 11.22
CA TYR A 197 -4.02 13.00 9.94
C TYR A 197 -2.53 13.31 10.00
N ILE A 198 -1.77 12.72 9.08
CA ILE A 198 -0.32 12.85 9.01
C ILE A 198 0.03 13.79 7.84
N PRO A 199 0.88 14.81 8.07
CA PRO A 199 1.27 15.74 7.03
C PRO A 199 2.08 15.07 5.91
N ARG A 200 2.36 15.82 4.85
CA ARG A 200 3.20 15.38 3.72
C ARG A 200 4.63 15.04 4.17
N GLY A 201 5.31 14.24 3.36
CA GLY A 201 6.72 13.94 3.54
C GLY A 201 7.04 12.46 3.80
N TYR A 202 6.03 11.65 4.08
CA TYR A 202 6.25 10.22 4.40
C TYR A 202 5.96 9.28 3.25
N VAL A 203 5.08 9.67 2.31
CA VAL A 203 4.67 8.81 1.19
C VAL A 203 4.52 9.62 -0.08
N LYS A 204 4.85 8.98 -1.22
CA LYS A 204 4.77 9.58 -2.55
C LYS A 204 4.04 8.61 -3.49
N LEU A 205 3.01 9.13 -4.15
CA LEU A 205 2.28 8.43 -5.20
C LEU A 205 3.11 8.43 -6.48
N GLY A 206 3.48 7.27 -6.98
CA GLY A 206 4.23 7.12 -8.23
C GLY A 206 3.37 7.49 -9.44
N ILE A 207 3.86 8.41 -10.29
CA ILE A 207 3.24 8.78 -11.57
C ILE A 207 4.16 8.31 -12.69
N HIS A 208 3.67 7.41 -13.53
CA HIS A 208 4.40 6.83 -14.66
C HIS A 208 3.44 6.52 -15.82
N GLY A 209 3.95 6.19 -17.01
CA GLY A 209 3.15 5.99 -18.21
C GLY A 209 2.07 4.89 -18.13
N ASN A 210 2.24 3.94 -17.21
CA ASN A 210 1.33 2.80 -17.03
C ASN A 210 0.26 3.03 -15.94
N ASN A 211 0.20 4.22 -15.30
CA ASN A 211 -0.86 4.50 -14.34
C ASN A 211 -2.24 4.51 -14.99
N THR A 212 -3.19 3.83 -14.38
CA THR A 212 -4.59 3.82 -14.82
C THR A 212 -5.38 5.01 -14.29
N ILE A 213 -5.14 5.42 -13.04
CA ILE A 213 -5.91 6.44 -12.32
C ILE A 213 -5.04 7.63 -11.93
N SER A 214 -3.81 7.37 -11.48
CA SER A 214 -2.93 8.41 -10.94
C SER A 214 -2.26 9.20 -12.07
N LYS A 215 -2.59 10.50 -12.17
CA LYS A 215 -2.04 11.43 -13.15
C LYS A 215 -1.82 12.78 -12.49
N LEU A 216 -0.93 13.61 -13.07
CA LEU A 216 -0.84 15.02 -12.71
C LEU A 216 -2.14 15.73 -13.13
N THR A 217 -2.60 16.62 -12.26
CA THR A 217 -3.78 17.45 -12.47
C THR A 217 -3.37 18.95 -12.44
N PRO A 218 -4.19 19.86 -12.97
CA PRO A 218 -3.89 21.31 -12.91
C PRO A 218 -3.74 21.86 -11.48
N ASN A 219 -4.25 21.15 -10.48
CA ASN A 219 -4.15 21.55 -9.07
C ASN A 219 -2.87 21.08 -8.39
N ASP A 220 -2.08 20.22 -9.04
CA ASP A 220 -0.81 19.75 -8.51
C ASP A 220 0.28 20.80 -8.78
N LYS A 221 0.96 21.25 -7.74
CA LYS A 221 2.02 22.27 -7.86
C LYS A 221 3.38 21.62 -7.66
N PRO A 222 4.40 22.00 -8.46
CA PRO A 222 5.76 21.54 -8.24
C PRO A 222 6.21 21.82 -6.80
N LEU A 223 6.96 20.88 -6.23
CA LEU A 223 7.69 21.07 -4.98
C LEU A 223 9.13 21.41 -5.35
N ASN A 224 9.64 22.52 -4.83
CA ASN A 224 11.02 22.99 -5.02
C ASN A 224 11.99 22.18 -4.17
#